data_3222227c5e73da7f0529564481be7b9a
#
_entry.id   3222227c5e73da7f0529564481be7b9a
#
_cell.length_a   1.000
_cell.length_b   1.000
_cell.length_c   1.000
_cell.angle_alpha   90.00
_cell.angle_beta   90.00
_cell.angle_gamma   90.00
#
_symmetry.space_group_name_H-M   'P 1'
#
loop_
_entity.id
_entity.type
_entity.pdbx_description
1 polymer ?
#
loop_
_entity_poly.entity_id
_entity_poly.type
_entity_poly.pdbx_seq_one_letter_code
_entity_poly.pdbx_strand_id
1 'polypeptide(L)'
;LAAALGLPFSFADFFGTTSEHGPLVAELYREYFRPSGYLKQPRLNVTLQVICAETQKKAEFIASSRNISRLESLKGIRNPLMSPEEASSIEITPYELKYLEKVNKHVILGTPNVVKEKILEATKIYGTDDVNIATNCHYFDDRLNSFELIAETFDLSKIVEDRSQI
;
A
#
# COMPACT_ATOMS: atom_id res chain seq x y z
N LEU A 1 22.09 4.57 -3.87
CA LEU A 1 22.37 4.96 -5.26
C LEU A 1 21.57 6.21 -5.65
N ALA A 2 20.21 6.21 -5.54
CA ALA A 2 19.38 7.37 -5.91
C ALA A 2 19.83 8.68 -5.24
N ALA A 3 20.08 8.65 -3.94
CA ALA A 3 20.57 9.80 -3.18
C ALA A 3 21.90 10.36 -3.75
N ALA A 4 22.87 9.48 -4.00
CA ALA A 4 24.18 9.87 -4.52
C ALA A 4 24.14 10.43 -5.95
N LEU A 5 23.12 10.03 -6.73
CA LEU A 5 22.88 10.52 -8.09
C LEU A 5 21.94 11.71 -8.16
N GLY A 6 21.38 12.16 -7.04
CA GLY A 6 20.41 13.26 -6.97
C GLY A 6 19.12 12.96 -7.73
N LEU A 7 18.62 11.71 -7.65
CA LEU A 7 17.41 11.24 -8.29
C LEU A 7 16.26 11.12 -7.29
N PRO A 8 14.98 11.21 -7.72
CA PRO A 8 13.84 10.89 -6.86
C PRO A 8 13.89 9.42 -6.44
N PHE A 9 13.30 9.12 -5.28
CA PHE A 9 13.26 7.79 -4.71
C PHE A 9 11.85 7.40 -4.32
N SER A 10 11.43 6.19 -4.70
CA SER A 10 10.16 5.62 -4.28
C SER A 10 10.41 4.34 -3.48
N PHE A 11 9.77 4.25 -2.31
CA PHE A 11 9.83 3.08 -1.46
C PHE A 11 8.50 2.33 -1.48
N ALA A 12 8.54 1.03 -1.78
CA ALA A 12 7.36 0.17 -1.78
C ALA A 12 7.20 -0.52 -0.41
N ASP A 13 6.31 0.03 0.44
CA ASP A 13 6.09 -0.42 1.81
C ASP A 13 5.08 -1.57 1.89
N PHE A 14 5.32 -2.65 1.13
CA PHE A 14 4.46 -3.84 1.15
C PHE A 14 5.19 -5.14 0.75
N PHE A 15 6.50 -5.10 0.66
CA PHE A 15 7.30 -6.28 0.33
C PHE A 15 7.82 -6.99 1.59
N GLY A 16 6.90 -7.60 2.35
CA GLY A 16 7.25 -8.48 3.46
C GLY A 16 8.09 -7.80 4.56
N THR A 17 9.19 -8.42 4.93
CA THR A 17 10.06 -7.93 6.02
C THR A 17 10.91 -6.71 5.67
N THR A 18 11.02 -6.34 4.40
CA THR A 18 11.78 -5.15 3.99
C THR A 18 11.10 -3.85 4.40
N SER A 19 9.77 -3.86 4.56
CA SER A 19 8.98 -2.72 5.03
C SER A 19 9.41 -2.22 6.41
N GLU A 20 9.91 -3.10 7.29
CA GLU A 20 10.41 -2.71 8.63
C GLU A 20 11.59 -1.73 8.57
N HIS A 21 12.31 -1.68 7.46
CA HIS A 21 13.45 -0.79 7.25
C HIS A 21 13.09 0.48 6.48
N GLY A 22 11.86 0.61 6.00
CA GLY A 22 11.41 1.71 5.15
C GLY A 22 11.70 3.10 5.72
N PRO A 23 11.31 3.41 6.97
CA PRO A 23 11.59 4.71 7.57
C PRO A 23 13.08 5.05 7.63
N LEU A 24 13.93 4.09 8.03
CA LEU A 24 15.38 4.26 8.04
C LEU A 24 15.94 4.50 6.62
N VAL A 25 15.44 3.79 5.62
CA VAL A 25 15.85 3.99 4.21
C VAL A 25 15.45 5.38 3.73
N ALA A 26 14.28 5.88 4.14
CA ALA A 26 13.83 7.23 3.85
C ALA A 26 14.74 8.33 4.48
N GLU A 27 15.16 8.12 5.73
CA GLU A 27 16.11 8.99 6.41
C GLU A 27 17.49 8.99 5.72
N LEU A 28 18.05 7.82 5.45
CA LEU A 28 19.32 7.66 4.75
C LEU A 28 19.28 8.27 3.34
N TYR A 29 18.17 8.14 2.62
CA TYR A 29 18.01 8.80 1.33
C TYR A 29 18.15 10.32 1.45
N ARG A 30 17.54 10.95 2.44
CA ARG A 30 17.65 12.41 2.67
C ARG A 30 19.04 12.83 3.12
N GLU A 31 19.62 12.09 4.06
CA GLU A 31 20.95 12.36 4.61
C GLU A 31 22.05 12.34 3.53
N TYR A 32 22.01 11.33 2.66
CA TYR A 32 23.03 11.14 1.61
C TYR A 32 22.64 11.76 0.27
N PHE A 33 21.56 12.54 0.20
CA PHE A 33 21.14 13.18 -1.04
C PHE A 33 22.15 14.22 -1.51
N ARG A 34 22.54 14.13 -2.78
CA ARG A 34 23.40 15.10 -3.46
C ARG A 34 22.61 15.80 -4.56
N PRO A 35 22.49 17.15 -4.55
CA PRO A 35 21.84 17.88 -5.63
C PRO A 35 22.42 17.54 -6.99
N SER A 36 21.57 17.44 -8.00
CA SER A 36 21.93 17.12 -9.38
C SER A 36 21.32 18.12 -10.37
N GLY A 37 21.49 17.87 -11.67
CA GLY A 37 20.77 18.57 -12.74
C GLY A 37 19.24 18.33 -12.71
N TYR A 38 18.80 17.22 -12.11
CA TYR A 38 17.38 16.83 -12.03
C TYR A 38 16.69 17.39 -10.79
N LEU A 39 17.32 17.25 -9.61
CA LEU A 39 16.73 17.66 -8.33
C LEU A 39 17.71 18.50 -7.50
N LYS A 40 17.18 19.55 -6.86
CA LYS A 40 17.94 20.37 -5.90
C LYS A 40 17.68 19.97 -4.45
N GLN A 41 16.55 19.31 -4.18
CA GLN A 41 16.12 18.81 -2.89
C GLN A 41 15.70 17.34 -3.00
N PRO A 42 15.84 16.50 -1.96
CA PRO A 42 15.40 15.12 -2.00
C PRO A 42 13.88 15.05 -2.21
N ARG A 43 13.44 14.17 -3.09
CA ARG A 43 12.02 13.86 -3.34
C ARG A 43 11.78 12.38 -3.10
N LEU A 44 11.03 12.09 -2.04
CA LEU A 44 10.63 10.75 -1.64
C LEU A 44 9.15 10.55 -1.90
N ASN A 45 8.82 9.39 -2.46
CA ASN A 45 7.47 8.85 -2.55
C ASN A 45 7.40 7.52 -1.78
N VAL A 46 6.29 7.23 -1.13
CA VAL A 46 6.01 5.92 -0.54
C VAL A 46 4.79 5.28 -1.22
N THR A 47 4.91 3.99 -1.55
CA THR A 47 3.77 3.22 -2.06
C THR A 47 3.26 2.31 -0.95
N LEU A 48 1.99 2.50 -0.57
CA LEU A 48 1.29 1.73 0.46
C LEU A 48 0.34 0.72 -0.18
N GLN A 49 0.20 -0.45 0.42
CA GLN A 49 -0.84 -1.39 0.04
C GLN A 49 -2.08 -1.15 0.87
N VAL A 50 -3.19 -0.80 0.20
CA VAL A 50 -4.43 -0.40 0.84
C VAL A 50 -5.61 -1.15 0.22
N ILE A 51 -6.54 -1.62 1.05
CA ILE A 51 -7.88 -2.06 0.64
C ILE A 51 -8.88 -1.32 1.51
N CYS A 52 -9.67 -0.44 0.91
CA CYS A 52 -10.74 0.31 1.54
C CYS A 52 -12.11 -0.28 1.16
N ALA A 53 -12.99 -0.43 2.13
CA ALA A 53 -14.36 -0.87 1.90
C ALA A 53 -15.31 -0.20 2.91
N GLU A 54 -16.60 -0.30 2.69
CA GLU A 54 -17.64 0.31 3.54
C GLU A 54 -17.61 -0.20 4.98
N THR A 55 -17.13 -1.44 5.16
CA THR A 55 -16.99 -2.07 6.48
C THR A 55 -15.64 -2.78 6.62
N GLN A 56 -15.16 -2.88 7.85
CA GLN A 56 -13.96 -3.65 8.18
C GLN A 56 -14.06 -5.11 7.68
N LYS A 57 -15.23 -5.74 7.92
CA LYS A 57 -15.48 -7.13 7.49
C LYS A 57 -15.41 -7.30 5.97
N LYS A 58 -15.91 -6.33 5.19
CA LYS A 58 -15.83 -6.38 3.72
C LYS A 58 -14.38 -6.21 3.25
N ALA A 59 -13.61 -5.31 3.85
CA ALA A 59 -12.19 -5.13 3.54
C ALA A 59 -11.38 -6.42 3.83
N GLU A 60 -11.62 -7.07 4.96
CA GLU A 60 -10.99 -8.34 5.32
C GLU A 60 -11.38 -9.48 4.37
N PHE A 61 -12.65 -9.54 3.97
CA PHE A 61 -13.14 -10.51 2.99
C PHE A 61 -12.45 -10.33 1.64
N ILE A 62 -12.36 -9.11 1.11
CA ILE A 62 -11.64 -8.81 -0.13
C ILE A 62 -10.15 -9.19 0.00
N ALA A 63 -9.53 -8.90 1.15
CA ALA A 63 -8.13 -9.20 1.41
C ALA A 63 -7.81 -10.70 1.49
N SER A 64 -8.81 -11.57 1.67
CA SER A 64 -8.62 -13.03 1.74
C SER A 64 -7.95 -13.58 0.49
N SER A 65 -8.32 -13.11 -0.70
CA SER A 65 -7.71 -13.47 -1.99
C SER A 65 -6.19 -13.25 -1.98
N ARG A 66 -5.79 -12.07 -1.55
CA ARG A 66 -4.38 -11.70 -1.44
C ARG A 66 -3.65 -12.54 -0.39
N ASN A 67 -4.29 -12.82 0.74
CA ASN A 67 -3.70 -13.59 1.82
C ASN A 67 -3.37 -15.02 1.35
N ILE A 68 -4.29 -15.67 0.65
CA ILE A 68 -4.03 -17.00 0.07
C ILE A 68 -2.92 -16.93 -0.98
N SER A 69 -2.92 -15.94 -1.86
CA SER A 69 -1.83 -15.75 -2.83
C SER A 69 -0.45 -15.57 -2.15
N ARG A 70 -0.40 -14.93 -0.97
CA ARG A 70 0.83 -14.83 -0.18
C ARG A 70 1.27 -16.19 0.37
N LEU A 71 0.35 -17.02 0.85
CA LEU A 71 0.64 -18.38 1.32
C LEU A 71 1.09 -19.29 0.17
N GLU A 72 0.45 -19.20 -0.99
CA GLU A 72 0.88 -19.91 -2.20
C GLU A 72 2.30 -19.50 -2.61
N SER A 73 2.59 -18.20 -2.62
CA SER A 73 3.93 -17.67 -2.95
C SER A 73 5.01 -18.19 -1.99
N LEU A 74 4.70 -18.35 -0.71
CA LEU A 74 5.59 -18.96 0.28
C LEU A 74 5.93 -20.43 -0.08
N LYS A 75 4.98 -21.13 -0.69
CA LYS A 75 5.11 -22.52 -1.17
C LYS A 75 5.72 -22.61 -2.58
N GLY A 76 6.10 -21.47 -3.18
CA GLY A 76 6.60 -21.41 -4.55
C GLY A 76 5.52 -21.52 -5.64
N ILE A 77 4.25 -21.46 -5.27
CA ILE A 77 3.10 -21.55 -6.17
C ILE A 77 2.74 -20.15 -6.68
N ARG A 78 2.48 -20.02 -7.98
CA ARG A 78 2.11 -18.75 -8.62
C ARG A 78 0.84 -18.96 -9.43
N ASN A 79 -0.30 -18.82 -8.76
CA ASN A 79 -1.62 -18.82 -9.38
C ASN A 79 -2.15 -17.38 -9.55
N PRO A 80 -3.09 -17.15 -10.48
CA PRO A 80 -3.94 -15.94 -10.44
C PRO A 80 -4.62 -15.79 -9.08
N LEU A 81 -4.96 -14.56 -8.71
CA LEU A 81 -5.74 -14.31 -7.50
C LEU A 81 -7.07 -15.05 -7.59
N MET A 82 -7.36 -15.91 -6.63
CA MET A 82 -8.67 -16.53 -6.51
C MET A 82 -9.73 -15.55 -6.00
N SER A 83 -11.01 -15.86 -6.16
CA SER A 83 -12.08 -15.03 -5.62
C SER A 83 -12.05 -14.97 -4.09
N PRO A 84 -12.56 -13.90 -3.45
CA PRO A 84 -12.69 -13.85 -2.00
C PRO A 84 -13.55 -14.99 -1.43
N GLU A 85 -14.57 -15.44 -2.18
CA GLU A 85 -15.45 -16.55 -1.82
C GLU A 85 -14.66 -17.86 -1.71
N GLU A 86 -13.84 -18.17 -2.70
CA GLU A 86 -12.95 -19.33 -2.69
C GLU A 86 -11.89 -19.20 -1.60
N ALA A 87 -11.22 -18.05 -1.53
CA ALA A 87 -10.15 -17.79 -0.58
C ALA A 87 -10.61 -17.89 0.89
N SER A 88 -11.81 -17.38 1.19
CA SER A 88 -12.36 -17.41 2.56
C SER A 88 -12.83 -18.80 2.99
N SER A 89 -12.99 -19.75 2.07
CA SER A 89 -13.34 -21.15 2.36
C SER A 89 -12.12 -22.02 2.70
N ILE A 90 -10.90 -21.51 2.45
CA ILE A 90 -9.66 -22.24 2.72
C ILE A 90 -9.32 -22.17 4.20
N GLU A 91 -9.12 -23.33 4.81
CA GLU A 91 -8.66 -23.40 6.19
C GLU A 91 -7.18 -23.01 6.29
N ILE A 92 -6.91 -21.99 7.11
CA ILE A 92 -5.57 -21.45 7.36
C ILE A 92 -5.04 -22.05 8.66
N THR A 93 -3.89 -22.70 8.59
CA THR A 93 -3.25 -23.29 9.77
C THR A 93 -2.70 -22.21 10.71
N PRO A 94 -2.50 -22.50 12.03
CA PRO A 94 -1.92 -21.55 12.97
C PRO A 94 -0.55 -21.01 12.55
N TYR A 95 0.26 -21.83 11.88
CA TYR A 95 1.56 -21.40 11.34
C TYR A 95 1.40 -20.38 10.20
N GLU A 96 0.49 -20.64 9.26
CA GLU A 96 0.19 -19.73 8.15
C GLU A 96 -0.43 -18.42 8.64
N LEU A 97 -1.29 -18.47 9.67
CA LEU A 97 -1.86 -17.28 10.28
C LEU A 97 -0.76 -16.37 10.85
N LYS A 98 0.17 -16.95 11.61
CA LYS A 98 1.32 -16.21 12.17
C LYS A 98 2.20 -15.59 11.08
N TYR A 99 2.39 -16.28 9.96
CA TYR A 99 3.09 -15.73 8.80
C TYR A 99 2.32 -14.55 8.19
N LEU A 100 1.01 -14.68 8.01
CA LEU A 100 0.15 -13.60 7.48
C LEU A 100 0.15 -12.37 8.38
N GLU A 101 0.07 -12.54 9.69
CA GLU A 101 0.19 -11.43 10.66
C GLU A 101 1.48 -10.63 10.44
N LYS A 102 2.59 -11.32 10.25
CA LYS A 102 3.88 -10.69 10.00
C LYS A 102 3.92 -9.92 8.67
N VAL A 103 3.50 -10.55 7.57
CA VAL A 103 3.62 -9.94 6.22
C VAL A 103 2.53 -8.91 5.94
N ASN A 104 1.44 -8.91 6.71
CA ASN A 104 0.35 -7.95 6.61
C ASN A 104 0.49 -6.76 7.55
N LYS A 105 1.53 -6.71 8.38
CA LYS A 105 1.75 -5.63 9.36
C LYS A 105 1.69 -4.22 8.74
N HIS A 106 2.15 -4.08 7.49
CA HIS A 106 2.18 -2.83 6.75
C HIS A 106 1.04 -2.69 5.72
N VAL A 107 0.08 -3.62 5.72
CA VAL A 107 -1.09 -3.53 4.84
C VAL A 107 -2.20 -2.76 5.54
N ILE A 108 -2.73 -1.76 4.89
CA ILE A 108 -3.83 -0.95 5.40
C ILE A 108 -5.14 -1.54 4.91
N LEU A 109 -5.96 -2.01 5.85
CA LEU A 109 -7.28 -2.56 5.59
C LEU A 109 -8.32 -1.85 6.44
N GLY A 110 -9.46 -1.48 5.86
CA GLY A 110 -10.57 -1.00 6.67
C GLY A 110 -11.53 -0.06 5.99
N THR A 111 -12.30 0.64 6.84
CA THR A 111 -13.20 1.69 6.40
C THR A 111 -12.44 2.96 6.01
N PRO A 112 -13.10 3.90 5.28
CA PRO A 112 -12.49 5.16 4.86
C PRO A 112 -11.76 5.91 5.98
N ASN A 113 -12.37 6.00 7.17
CA ASN A 113 -11.78 6.70 8.31
C ASN A 113 -10.50 6.01 8.82
N VAL A 114 -10.53 4.68 8.95
CA VAL A 114 -9.36 3.88 9.37
C VAL A 114 -8.23 3.98 8.34
N VAL A 115 -8.57 3.91 7.07
CA VAL A 115 -7.61 4.02 5.97
C VAL A 115 -6.96 5.41 5.96
N LYS A 116 -7.76 6.49 6.09
CA LYS A 116 -7.24 7.86 6.16
C LYS A 116 -6.25 8.04 7.30
N GLU A 117 -6.62 7.60 8.50
CA GLU A 117 -5.76 7.71 9.69
C GLU A 117 -4.41 7.00 9.46
N LYS A 118 -4.43 5.77 8.95
CA LYS A 118 -3.22 4.98 8.71
C LYS A 118 -2.35 5.54 7.58
N ILE A 119 -2.94 6.08 6.52
CA ILE A 119 -2.18 6.76 5.46
C ILE A 119 -1.51 8.00 6.03
N LEU A 120 -2.21 8.84 6.82
CA LEU A 120 -1.63 10.02 7.46
C LEU A 120 -0.57 9.67 8.52
N GLU A 121 -0.69 8.54 9.18
CA GLU A 121 0.37 8.01 10.05
C GLU A 121 1.62 7.65 9.23
N ALA A 122 1.45 6.94 8.12
CA ALA A 122 2.55 6.60 7.23
C ALA A 122 3.24 7.84 6.65
N THR A 123 2.50 8.90 6.25
CA THR A 123 3.12 10.14 5.76
C THR A 123 4.04 10.77 6.81
N LYS A 124 3.65 10.74 8.08
CA LYS A 124 4.48 11.23 9.20
C LYS A 124 5.72 10.37 9.40
N ILE A 125 5.55 9.05 9.39
CA ILE A 125 6.65 8.09 9.60
C ILE A 125 7.70 8.22 8.47
N TYR A 126 7.26 8.36 7.23
CA TYR A 126 8.14 8.51 6.07
C TYR A 126 8.58 9.96 5.82
N GLY A 127 7.94 10.94 6.47
CA GLY A 127 8.20 12.37 6.28
C GLY A 127 7.94 12.82 4.84
N THR A 128 6.86 12.32 4.21
CA THR A 128 6.49 12.67 2.83
C THR A 128 4.98 12.65 2.66
N ASP A 129 4.46 13.62 1.92
CA ASP A 129 3.05 13.68 1.52
C ASP A 129 2.81 13.07 0.12
N ASP A 130 3.87 12.62 -0.55
CA ASP A 130 3.80 11.98 -1.86
C ASP A 130 3.59 10.47 -1.67
N VAL A 131 2.33 10.03 -1.77
CA VAL A 131 1.90 8.65 -1.49
C VAL A 131 1.25 8.03 -2.72
N ASN A 132 1.71 6.85 -3.10
CA ASN A 132 1.03 5.98 -4.05
C ASN A 132 0.23 4.91 -3.32
N ILE A 133 -0.90 4.53 -3.88
CA ILE A 133 -1.75 3.45 -3.39
C ILE A 133 -1.72 2.27 -4.34
N ALA A 134 -1.39 1.10 -3.82
CA ALA A 134 -1.51 -0.18 -4.51
C ALA A 134 -2.67 -0.98 -3.89
N THR A 135 -3.65 -1.36 -4.70
CA THR A 135 -4.83 -2.12 -4.26
C THR A 135 -4.92 -3.42 -5.04
N ASN A 136 -4.74 -4.55 -4.35
CA ASN A 136 -4.78 -5.88 -4.93
C ASN A 136 -6.10 -6.56 -4.55
N CYS A 137 -7.09 -6.50 -5.45
CA CYS A 137 -8.39 -7.18 -5.35
C CYS A 137 -8.55 -8.15 -6.52
N HIS A 138 -9.31 -9.25 -6.30
CA HIS A 138 -9.68 -10.17 -7.37
C HIS A 138 -10.64 -9.50 -8.34
N TYR A 139 -11.75 -8.95 -7.83
CA TYR A 139 -12.74 -8.25 -8.64
C TYR A 139 -12.30 -6.82 -8.96
N PHE A 140 -12.52 -6.42 -10.21
CA PHE A 140 -12.25 -5.06 -10.66
C PHE A 140 -13.09 -4.03 -9.90
N ASP A 141 -14.36 -4.35 -9.65
CA ASP A 141 -15.30 -3.45 -8.98
C ASP A 141 -14.89 -3.19 -7.52
N ASP A 142 -14.44 -4.21 -6.78
CA ASP A 142 -13.90 -4.02 -5.43
C ASP A 142 -12.66 -3.11 -5.43
N ARG A 143 -11.82 -3.23 -6.46
CA ARG A 143 -10.63 -2.36 -6.62
C ARG A 143 -11.03 -0.94 -6.94
N LEU A 144 -11.97 -0.73 -7.86
CA LEU A 144 -12.48 0.58 -8.24
C LEU A 144 -13.12 1.27 -7.04
N ASN A 145 -14.04 0.58 -6.35
CA ASN A 145 -14.69 1.08 -5.15
C ASN A 145 -13.68 1.46 -4.05
N SER A 146 -12.63 0.67 -3.85
CA SER A 146 -11.57 1.00 -2.89
C SER A 146 -10.87 2.31 -3.23
N PHE A 147 -10.56 2.58 -4.51
CA PHE A 147 -9.96 3.84 -4.94
C PHE A 147 -10.94 5.02 -4.80
N GLU A 148 -12.21 4.83 -5.13
CA GLU A 148 -13.26 5.85 -5.01
C GLU A 148 -13.43 6.28 -3.55
N LEU A 149 -13.58 5.32 -2.63
CA LEU A 149 -13.69 5.57 -1.19
C LEU A 149 -12.46 6.32 -0.63
N ILE A 150 -11.25 5.97 -1.08
CA ILE A 150 -10.03 6.67 -0.69
C ILE A 150 -10.03 8.09 -1.26
N ALA A 151 -10.35 8.27 -2.53
CA ALA A 151 -10.37 9.58 -3.19
C ALA A 151 -11.39 10.53 -2.53
N GLU A 152 -12.60 10.05 -2.23
CA GLU A 152 -13.61 10.82 -1.51
C GLU A 152 -13.13 11.23 -0.11
N THR A 153 -12.52 10.30 0.62
CA THR A 153 -12.01 10.53 1.98
C THR A 153 -10.93 11.62 2.05
N PHE A 154 -10.16 11.81 0.97
CA PHE A 154 -9.14 12.85 0.83
C PHE A 154 -9.59 14.05 -0.01
N ASP A 155 -10.88 14.14 -0.37
CA ASP A 155 -11.44 15.20 -1.21
C ASP A 155 -10.76 15.34 -2.60
N LEU A 156 -10.17 14.26 -3.13
CA LEU A 156 -9.39 14.29 -4.38
C LEU A 156 -10.28 14.45 -5.61
N SER A 157 -11.56 14.07 -5.57
CA SER A 157 -12.54 14.24 -6.65
C SER A 157 -12.72 15.71 -7.05
N LYS A 158 -12.66 16.62 -6.10
CA LYS A 158 -12.77 18.08 -6.34
C LYS A 158 -11.59 18.66 -7.13
N ILE A 159 -10.42 18.04 -7.04
CA ILE A 159 -9.19 18.48 -7.72
C ILE A 159 -9.24 18.18 -9.22
N VAL A 160 -9.98 17.14 -9.62
CA VAL A 160 -10.11 16.73 -11.04
C VAL A 160 -11.03 17.70 -11.79
N GLU A 161 -12.11 18.17 -11.17
CA GLU A 161 -13.04 19.14 -11.77
C GLU A 161 -12.36 20.48 -12.02
N ASP A 162 -11.49 20.94 -11.12
CA ASP A 162 -10.76 22.21 -11.27
C ASP A 162 -9.71 22.18 -12.39
N ARG A 163 -9.12 21.01 -12.70
CA ARG A 163 -8.17 20.83 -13.81
C ARG A 163 -8.82 20.70 -15.19
N SER A 164 -10.12 20.42 -15.28
CA SER A 164 -10.84 20.35 -16.53
C SER A 164 -11.23 21.74 -17.08
N GLN A 165 -10.92 22.82 -16.33
CA GLN A 165 -11.19 24.22 -16.71
C GLN A 165 -9.93 24.98 -17.19
N ILE A 166 -8.77 24.30 -17.31
CA ILE A 166 -7.52 24.83 -17.83
C ILE A 166 -7.27 24.25 -19.24
#